data_1e65ff66190175305e3cc3c736aca6d8
#
_entry.id   1e65ff66190175305e3cc3c736aca6d8
#
_cell.length_a   1.000
_cell.length_b   1.000
_cell.length_c   1.000
_cell.angle_alpha   90.00
_cell.angle_beta   90.00
_cell.angle_gamma   90.00
#
_symmetry.space_group_name_H-M   'P 1'
#
loop_
_entity.id
_entity.type
_entity.pdbx_description
1 polymer ?
#
loop_
_entity_poly.entity_id
_entity_poly.type
_entity_poly.pdbx_seq_one_letter_code
_entity_poly.pdbx_strand_id
1 'polypeptide(L)'
;MRTSGSRLNSVRCATALTISGWKNNCVIEFDASGRIQSLREDSQSDVDLNLKGTVIAGIPNLHSHAHQKVITGLTEQRIAGQDDFWGWRQLMYHANARLDPEQLQTIARYLYIDMLQKGYTSVAEFHYLHHQPDGTPYADLSEMSAQLLEAASEAGIAITILPVLYCRGGFKDEPVQDSQHRFFNNPERYLALLESCHSLCANNPDRSLGFAAHSLRAVSPSAMSSTIEAAGPMLEGAPIHIHVAEQMREVNDCIEINGARPVAWLYDQCDVNDRWCLVHATHVDPQEQTLLAQSRAIVGLSPTTEAK
;
A
#
# COMPACT_ATOMS: atom_id res chain seq x y z
N MET A 1 -7.58 -0.92 24.85
CA MET A 1 -8.70 -0.60 25.77
C MET A 1 -9.56 0.45 25.09
N ARG A 2 -10.67 0.06 24.47
CA ARG A 2 -11.67 1.04 24.02
C ARG A 2 -12.34 1.57 25.31
N THR A 3 -12.04 2.81 25.67
CA THR A 3 -12.88 3.53 26.62
C THR A 3 -14.27 3.59 26.03
N SER A 4 -15.31 3.31 26.82
CA SER A 4 -16.72 3.43 26.47
C SER A 4 -17.10 4.91 26.24
N GLY A 5 -16.52 5.52 25.23
CA GLY A 5 -16.98 6.79 24.71
C GLY A 5 -18.26 6.52 23.95
N SER A 6 -19.33 7.23 24.24
CA SER A 6 -20.54 7.23 23.45
C SER A 6 -20.19 7.48 21.99
N ARG A 7 -20.64 6.61 21.10
CA ARG A 7 -20.40 6.74 19.67
C ARG A 7 -21.03 8.06 19.20
N LEU A 8 -20.26 8.86 18.45
CA LEU A 8 -20.79 10.05 17.84
C LEU A 8 -21.68 9.67 16.65
N ASN A 9 -22.93 10.15 16.64
CA ASN A 9 -23.85 9.96 15.52
C ASN A 9 -23.91 11.19 14.64
N SER A 10 -23.52 12.37 15.16
CA SER A 10 -23.56 13.63 14.43
C SER A 10 -22.47 14.59 14.88
N VAL A 11 -21.91 15.31 13.90
CA VAL A 11 -20.90 16.34 14.12
C VAL A 11 -21.27 17.56 13.33
N ARG A 12 -21.24 18.74 13.98
CA ARG A 12 -21.27 20.02 13.26
C ARG A 12 -19.87 20.57 13.11
N CYS A 13 -19.56 21.15 11.96
CA CYS A 13 -18.33 21.91 11.74
C CYS A 13 -18.61 23.27 11.11
N ALA A 14 -17.76 24.23 11.38
CA ALA A 14 -17.89 25.58 10.84
C ALA A 14 -17.77 25.58 9.31
N THR A 15 -16.84 24.77 8.78
CA THR A 15 -16.62 24.62 7.34
C THR A 15 -16.21 23.17 7.04
N ALA A 16 -16.68 22.63 5.91
CA ALA A 16 -16.25 21.33 5.41
C ALA A 16 -15.83 21.42 3.95
N LEU A 17 -14.75 20.74 3.57
CA LEU A 17 -14.40 20.49 2.18
C LEU A 17 -15.05 19.18 1.73
N THR A 18 -15.93 19.30 0.72
CA THR A 18 -16.67 18.18 0.14
C THR A 18 -16.32 18.01 -1.35
N ILE A 19 -16.80 16.95 -1.98
CA ILE A 19 -16.65 16.74 -3.43
C ILE A 19 -17.29 17.87 -4.26
N SER A 20 -18.28 18.58 -3.70
CA SER A 20 -18.94 19.73 -4.34
C SER A 20 -18.34 21.08 -3.92
N GLY A 21 -17.19 21.08 -3.27
CA GLY A 21 -16.49 22.28 -2.79
C GLY A 21 -16.73 22.58 -1.32
N TRP A 22 -16.42 23.81 -0.92
CA TRP A 22 -16.53 24.28 0.45
C TRP A 22 -17.99 24.50 0.86
N LYS A 23 -18.34 23.99 2.04
CA LYS A 23 -19.66 24.15 2.66
C LYS A 23 -19.49 24.75 4.06
N ASN A 24 -20.45 25.61 4.48
CA ASN A 24 -20.43 26.24 5.79
C ASN A 24 -21.51 25.66 6.70
N ASN A 25 -21.27 25.69 8.01
CA ASN A 25 -22.19 25.20 9.04
C ASN A 25 -22.72 23.78 8.70
N CYS A 26 -21.82 22.87 8.39
CA CYS A 26 -22.17 21.52 8.01
C CYS A 26 -22.47 20.63 9.22
N VAL A 27 -23.56 19.87 9.11
CA VAL A 27 -23.84 18.73 9.97
C VAL A 27 -23.55 17.45 9.19
N ILE A 28 -22.69 16.61 9.75
CA ILE A 28 -22.31 15.29 9.24
C ILE A 28 -22.95 14.26 10.16
N GLU A 29 -23.76 13.39 9.62
CA GLU A 29 -24.42 12.30 10.34
C GLU A 29 -23.79 10.97 9.96
N PHE A 30 -23.65 10.07 10.92
CA PHE A 30 -23.03 8.76 10.76
C PHE A 30 -24.04 7.66 11.02
N ASP A 31 -23.97 6.60 10.25
CA ASP A 31 -24.75 5.38 10.46
C ASP A 31 -24.18 4.53 11.64
N ALA A 32 -24.86 3.43 11.91
CA ALA A 32 -24.44 2.50 12.94
C ALA A 32 -23.07 1.84 12.69
N SER A 33 -22.52 1.89 11.48
CA SER A 33 -21.17 1.42 11.14
C SER A 33 -20.10 2.52 11.26
N GLY A 34 -20.48 3.79 11.48
CA GLY A 34 -19.60 4.95 11.53
C GLY A 34 -19.31 5.56 10.16
N ARG A 35 -20.03 5.14 9.14
CA ARG A 35 -19.94 5.72 7.80
C ARG A 35 -20.80 6.99 7.72
N ILE A 36 -20.38 7.95 6.91
CA ILE A 36 -21.14 9.17 6.66
C ILE A 36 -22.43 8.79 5.95
N GLN A 37 -23.56 9.05 6.62
CA GLN A 37 -24.88 8.81 6.09
C GLN A 37 -25.43 10.05 5.37
N SER A 38 -25.20 11.23 5.95
CA SER A 38 -25.64 12.50 5.38
C SER A 38 -24.66 13.62 5.65
N LEU A 39 -24.64 14.62 4.76
CA LEU A 39 -23.97 15.90 4.95
C LEU A 39 -24.90 17.00 4.47
N ARG A 40 -25.25 17.92 5.37
CA ARG A 40 -26.15 19.04 5.08
C ARG A 40 -25.68 20.32 5.74
N GLU A 41 -26.05 21.46 5.15
CA GLU A 41 -25.85 22.77 5.77
C GLU A 41 -26.98 23.03 6.77
N ASP A 42 -26.67 23.14 8.04
CA ASP A 42 -27.62 23.36 9.12
C ASP A 42 -26.93 23.96 10.36
N SER A 43 -27.37 25.14 10.77
CA SER A 43 -26.86 25.84 11.94
C SER A 43 -27.66 25.61 13.21
N GLN A 44 -28.81 24.94 13.15
CA GLN A 44 -29.81 24.89 14.23
C GLN A 44 -29.95 23.49 14.88
N SER A 45 -29.61 22.40 14.18
CA SER A 45 -29.79 21.05 14.71
C SER A 45 -28.93 20.80 15.95
N ASP A 46 -29.46 20.08 16.93
CA ASP A 46 -28.65 19.52 18.01
C ASP A 46 -27.74 18.43 17.45
N VAL A 47 -26.48 18.41 17.90
CA VAL A 47 -25.44 17.47 17.47
C VAL A 47 -24.61 16.97 18.64
N ASP A 48 -24.04 15.77 18.53
CA ASP A 48 -23.23 15.19 19.61
C ASP A 48 -21.91 15.94 19.82
N LEU A 49 -21.36 16.51 18.73
CA LEU A 49 -20.11 17.25 18.79
C LEU A 49 -20.15 18.50 17.87
N ASN A 50 -19.70 19.64 18.41
CA ASN A 50 -19.58 20.88 17.65
C ASN A 50 -18.10 21.28 17.50
N LEU A 51 -17.60 21.21 16.28
CA LEU A 51 -16.24 21.57 15.89
C LEU A 51 -16.21 23.01 15.37
N LYS A 52 -15.41 23.86 15.97
CA LYS A 52 -15.26 25.28 15.56
C LYS A 52 -14.33 25.46 14.35
N GLY A 53 -13.70 24.40 13.87
CA GLY A 53 -12.73 24.42 12.79
C GLY A 53 -13.26 23.98 11.44
N THR A 54 -12.33 23.88 10.50
CA THR A 54 -12.54 23.30 9.18
C THR A 54 -12.33 21.80 9.22
N VAL A 55 -13.23 21.06 8.61
CA VAL A 55 -13.14 19.61 8.47
C VAL A 55 -12.85 19.25 7.01
N ILE A 56 -11.93 18.35 6.82
CA ILE A 56 -11.62 17.71 5.53
C ILE A 56 -11.70 16.20 5.69
N ALA A 57 -11.87 15.48 4.58
CA ALA A 57 -11.75 14.02 4.60
C ALA A 57 -10.34 13.62 5.06
N GLY A 58 -10.24 12.49 5.77
CA GLY A 58 -8.94 11.91 6.12
C GLY A 58 -8.16 11.55 4.86
N ILE A 59 -6.84 11.63 4.94
CA ILE A 59 -5.95 11.38 3.80
C ILE A 59 -5.70 9.88 3.69
N PRO A 60 -5.94 9.23 2.53
CA PRO A 60 -5.50 7.87 2.30
C PRO A 60 -3.99 7.85 2.01
N ASN A 61 -3.24 6.99 2.70
CA ASN A 61 -1.87 6.67 2.33
C ASN A 61 -1.89 5.52 1.30
N LEU A 62 -1.50 5.81 0.06
CA LEU A 62 -1.61 4.84 -1.04
C LEU A 62 -0.44 3.84 -1.08
N HIS A 63 0.62 4.05 -0.29
CA HIS A 63 1.79 3.19 -0.35
C HIS A 63 2.58 3.22 0.95
N SER A 64 2.80 2.06 1.54
CA SER A 64 3.56 1.88 2.77
C SER A 64 4.27 0.53 2.78
N HIS A 65 5.45 0.51 3.40
CA HIS A 65 6.20 -0.69 3.75
C HIS A 65 6.52 -0.63 5.25
N ALA A 66 5.62 -1.06 6.10
CA ALA A 66 5.75 -0.90 7.57
C ALA A 66 7.05 -1.48 8.12
N HIS A 67 7.52 -2.61 7.58
CA HIS A 67 8.77 -3.25 8.00
C HIS A 67 10.00 -2.35 7.78
N GLN A 68 9.98 -1.43 6.81
CA GLN A 68 11.08 -0.51 6.55
C GLN A 68 11.22 0.58 7.63
N LYS A 69 10.20 0.80 8.46
CA LYS A 69 10.28 1.75 9.57
C LYS A 69 11.39 1.41 10.57
N VAL A 70 11.81 0.14 10.64
CA VAL A 70 12.90 -0.33 11.50
C VAL A 70 14.24 0.34 11.21
N ILE A 71 14.48 0.78 9.97
CA ILE A 71 15.74 1.42 9.56
C ILE A 71 15.70 2.95 9.64
N THR A 72 14.62 3.54 10.14
CA THR A 72 14.52 4.99 10.35
C THR A 72 15.66 5.48 11.27
N GLY A 73 16.32 6.56 10.87
CA GLY A 73 17.49 7.12 11.56
C GLY A 73 18.83 6.48 11.20
N LEU A 74 18.82 5.31 10.55
CA LEU A 74 20.05 4.66 10.08
C LEU A 74 20.43 5.05 8.65
N THR A 75 19.45 5.47 7.85
CA THR A 75 19.60 5.85 6.44
C THR A 75 19.69 7.35 6.21
N GLU A 76 19.42 8.16 7.22
CA GLU A 76 19.41 9.62 7.12
C GLU A 76 20.79 10.24 7.41
N GLN A 77 21.80 9.45 7.75
CA GLN A 77 23.18 9.90 7.93
C GLN A 77 23.93 9.79 6.61
N ARG A 78 24.34 10.95 6.07
CA ARG A 78 25.25 11.00 4.92
C ARG A 78 26.60 10.41 5.31
N ILE A 79 26.90 9.21 4.85
CA ILE A 79 28.25 8.64 4.87
C ILE A 79 28.88 9.02 3.53
N ALA A 80 29.96 9.80 3.57
CA ALA A 80 30.63 10.26 2.35
C ALA A 80 30.99 9.08 1.45
N GLY A 81 30.42 9.05 0.24
CA GLY A 81 30.68 8.03 -0.78
C GLY A 81 29.73 6.80 -0.76
N GLN A 82 28.70 6.76 0.08
CA GLN A 82 27.75 5.64 0.17
C GLN A 82 26.28 6.05 0.09
N ASP A 83 25.99 7.22 -0.42
CA ASP A 83 24.64 7.76 -0.47
C ASP A 83 23.94 7.36 -1.78
N ASP A 84 23.65 6.06 -1.91
CA ASP A 84 22.89 5.55 -3.03
C ASP A 84 21.77 4.59 -2.59
N PHE A 85 20.80 4.40 -3.48
CA PHE A 85 19.69 3.45 -3.35
C PHE A 85 20.18 2.02 -2.98
N TRP A 86 21.37 1.64 -3.41
CA TRP A 86 21.92 0.29 -3.20
C TRP A 86 22.41 0.08 -1.77
N GLY A 87 23.02 1.09 -1.15
CA GLY A 87 23.41 1.07 0.26
C GLY A 87 22.17 0.97 1.16
N TRP A 88 21.14 1.77 0.87
CA TRP A 88 19.84 1.68 1.56
C TRP A 88 19.21 0.29 1.42
N ARG A 89 19.22 -0.29 0.22
CA ARG A 89 18.65 -1.61 -0.05
C ARG A 89 19.36 -2.73 0.74
N GLN A 90 20.69 -2.68 0.86
CA GLN A 90 21.45 -3.63 1.66
C GLN A 90 21.10 -3.55 3.15
N LEU A 91 20.98 -2.33 3.70
CA LEU A 91 20.59 -2.14 5.09
C LEU A 91 19.17 -2.65 5.36
N MET A 92 18.24 -2.39 4.44
CA MET A 92 16.88 -2.90 4.51
C MET A 92 16.85 -4.45 4.51
N TYR A 93 17.62 -5.10 3.63
CA TYR A 93 17.71 -6.57 3.63
C TYR A 93 18.27 -7.12 4.94
N HIS A 94 19.31 -6.48 5.48
CA HIS A 94 19.90 -6.88 6.75
C HIS A 94 18.92 -6.75 7.93
N ALA A 95 18.16 -5.68 7.98
CA ALA A 95 17.12 -5.49 8.98
C ALA A 95 15.98 -6.51 8.82
N ASN A 96 15.49 -6.68 7.60
CA ASN A 96 14.41 -7.62 7.30
C ASN A 96 14.77 -9.07 7.63
N ALA A 97 16.04 -9.46 7.47
CA ALA A 97 16.51 -10.82 7.81
C ALA A 97 16.31 -11.20 9.29
N ARG A 98 16.01 -10.24 10.17
CA ARG A 98 15.90 -10.43 11.62
C ARG A 98 14.51 -10.21 12.18
N LEU A 99 13.61 -9.58 11.42
CA LEU A 99 12.26 -9.29 11.89
C LEU A 99 11.45 -10.57 12.07
N ASP A 100 10.90 -10.75 13.26
CA ASP A 100 9.88 -11.73 13.58
C ASP A 100 8.45 -11.13 13.51
N PRO A 101 7.40 -11.94 13.59
CA PRO A 101 6.02 -11.45 13.49
C PRO A 101 5.66 -10.42 14.57
N GLU A 102 6.04 -10.63 15.83
CA GLU A 102 5.72 -9.74 16.95
C GLU A 102 6.43 -8.38 16.81
N GLN A 103 7.69 -8.39 16.36
CA GLN A 103 8.44 -7.18 16.06
C GLN A 103 7.81 -6.40 14.91
N LEU A 104 7.37 -7.10 13.84
CA LEU A 104 6.66 -6.46 12.73
C LEU A 104 5.37 -5.78 13.20
N GLN A 105 4.54 -6.45 14.01
CA GLN A 105 3.33 -5.87 14.59
C GLN A 105 3.65 -4.59 15.37
N THR A 106 4.65 -4.64 16.24
CA THR A 106 5.04 -3.50 17.07
C THR A 106 5.48 -2.29 16.23
N ILE A 107 6.31 -2.54 15.21
CA ILE A 107 6.81 -1.51 14.28
C ILE A 107 5.66 -0.91 13.46
N ALA A 108 4.80 -1.76 12.90
CA ALA A 108 3.65 -1.35 12.11
C ALA A 108 2.66 -0.52 12.94
N ARG A 109 2.34 -0.94 14.16
CA ARG A 109 1.48 -0.19 15.07
C ARG A 109 2.03 1.21 15.35
N TYR A 110 3.33 1.32 15.62
CA TYR A 110 3.97 2.62 15.81
C TYR A 110 3.82 3.52 14.56
N LEU A 111 4.11 2.96 13.37
CA LEU A 111 3.97 3.69 12.11
C LEU A 111 2.53 4.14 11.86
N TYR A 112 1.55 3.27 12.08
CA TYR A 112 0.14 3.58 11.85
C TYR A 112 -0.40 4.63 12.81
N ILE A 113 0.05 4.64 14.08
CA ILE A 113 -0.25 5.73 15.03
C ILE A 113 0.37 7.05 14.55
N ASP A 114 1.62 7.03 14.05
CA ASP A 114 2.27 8.23 13.49
C ASP A 114 1.53 8.75 12.26
N MET A 115 1.04 7.86 11.38
CA MET A 115 0.18 8.21 10.25
C MET A 115 -1.11 8.91 10.70
N LEU A 116 -1.82 8.35 11.68
CA LEU A 116 -3.05 8.97 12.22
C LEU A 116 -2.79 10.36 12.80
N GLN A 117 -1.65 10.56 13.50
CA GLN A 117 -1.25 11.86 14.02
C GLN A 117 -0.98 12.89 12.91
N LYS A 118 -0.65 12.44 11.70
CA LYS A 118 -0.43 13.27 10.50
C LYS A 118 -1.68 13.45 9.63
N GLY A 119 -2.82 12.87 10.05
CA GLY A 119 -4.09 13.01 9.34
C GLY A 119 -4.39 11.92 8.32
N TYR A 120 -3.56 10.89 8.23
CA TYR A 120 -3.90 9.71 7.44
C TYR A 120 -4.90 8.84 8.21
N THR A 121 -5.95 8.39 7.54
CA THR A 121 -7.01 7.57 8.15
C THR A 121 -7.12 6.17 7.55
N SER A 122 -6.42 5.95 6.45
CA SER A 122 -6.29 4.63 5.83
C SER A 122 -4.92 4.45 5.19
N VAL A 123 -4.50 3.20 5.03
CA VAL A 123 -3.21 2.84 4.45
C VAL A 123 -3.35 1.66 3.50
N ALA A 124 -2.70 1.74 2.33
CA ALA A 124 -2.43 0.61 1.47
C ALA A 124 -1.02 0.09 1.81
N GLU A 125 -0.97 -1.05 2.49
CA GLU A 125 0.27 -1.65 2.99
C GLU A 125 0.82 -2.65 1.98
N PHE A 126 1.86 -2.26 1.27
CA PHE A 126 2.55 -3.02 0.24
C PHE A 126 3.54 -3.99 0.90
N HIS A 127 3.06 -5.20 1.22
CA HIS A 127 3.70 -6.14 2.12
C HIS A 127 4.35 -7.30 1.38
N TYR A 128 5.68 -7.43 1.45
CA TYR A 128 6.43 -8.50 0.80
C TYR A 128 7.29 -9.37 1.75
N LEU A 129 7.22 -9.13 3.06
CA LEU A 129 7.94 -9.92 4.06
C LEU A 129 7.06 -11.09 4.52
N HIS A 130 7.02 -12.20 3.75
CA HIS A 130 6.06 -13.27 3.96
C HIS A 130 6.58 -14.43 4.81
N HIS A 131 7.86 -14.78 4.65
CA HIS A 131 8.43 -16.03 5.16
C HIS A 131 9.36 -15.81 6.35
N GLN A 132 9.75 -16.92 6.98
CA GLN A 132 10.76 -16.95 8.04
C GLN A 132 12.12 -16.40 7.53
N PRO A 133 13.06 -16.07 8.44
CA PRO A 133 14.37 -15.53 8.05
C PRO A 133 15.16 -16.38 7.06
N ASP A 134 14.98 -17.70 7.08
CA ASP A 134 15.59 -18.65 6.15
C ASP A 134 14.82 -18.83 4.82
N GLY A 135 13.71 -18.12 4.65
CA GLY A 135 12.84 -18.21 3.48
C GLY A 135 11.82 -19.36 3.53
N THR A 136 11.78 -20.15 4.60
CA THR A 136 10.74 -21.18 4.75
C THR A 136 9.40 -20.55 5.12
N PRO A 137 8.28 -21.06 4.60
CA PRO A 137 6.96 -20.56 4.97
C PRO A 137 6.68 -20.73 6.47
N TYR A 138 5.92 -19.79 7.05
CA TYR A 138 5.26 -20.05 8.33
C TYR A 138 4.20 -21.14 8.18
N ALA A 139 3.76 -21.73 9.28
CA ALA A 139 2.69 -22.72 9.28
C ALA A 139 1.37 -22.14 8.72
N ASP A 140 1.07 -20.88 9.05
CA ASP A 140 0.08 -20.05 8.37
C ASP A 140 0.81 -19.12 7.39
N LEU A 141 0.49 -19.20 6.11
CA LEU A 141 1.10 -18.35 5.08
C LEU A 141 0.83 -16.86 5.31
N SER A 142 -0.28 -16.53 5.95
CA SER A 142 -0.67 -15.15 6.26
C SER A 142 -0.12 -14.61 7.57
N GLU A 143 0.74 -15.35 8.30
CA GLU A 143 1.25 -14.96 9.62
C GLU A 143 1.71 -13.51 9.68
N MET A 144 2.61 -13.11 8.78
CA MET A 144 3.14 -11.74 8.76
C MET A 144 2.06 -10.71 8.36
N SER A 145 1.14 -11.07 7.47
CA SER A 145 0.01 -10.22 7.07
C SER A 145 -0.98 -10.03 8.23
N ALA A 146 -1.22 -11.09 9.02
CA ALA A 146 -2.08 -11.03 10.20
C ALA A 146 -1.56 -10.02 11.24
N GLN A 147 -0.24 -9.95 11.43
CA GLN A 147 0.38 -8.99 12.34
C GLN A 147 0.15 -7.54 11.90
N LEU A 148 0.21 -7.27 10.59
CA LEU A 148 -0.08 -5.94 10.04
C LEU A 148 -1.55 -5.56 10.22
N LEU A 149 -2.47 -6.50 9.96
CA LEU A 149 -3.90 -6.30 10.15
C LEU A 149 -4.26 -6.05 11.62
N GLU A 150 -3.59 -6.75 12.55
CA GLU A 150 -3.79 -6.53 13.98
C GLU A 150 -3.21 -5.19 14.44
N ALA A 151 -2.01 -4.84 13.98
CA ALA A 151 -1.40 -3.53 14.23
C ALA A 151 -2.30 -2.38 13.78
N ALA A 152 -2.94 -2.51 12.59
CA ALA A 152 -3.88 -1.52 12.09
C ALA A 152 -5.14 -1.40 12.96
N SER A 153 -5.68 -2.54 13.42
CA SER A 153 -6.83 -2.57 14.34
C SER A 153 -6.51 -1.95 15.70
N GLU A 154 -5.32 -2.24 16.26
CA GLU A 154 -4.86 -1.65 17.52
C GLU A 154 -4.62 -0.14 17.39
N ALA A 155 -4.09 0.32 16.27
CA ALA A 155 -3.92 1.75 15.98
C ALA A 155 -5.25 2.46 15.72
N GLY A 156 -6.22 1.78 15.10
CA GLY A 156 -7.50 2.34 14.69
C GLY A 156 -7.47 2.97 13.30
N ILE A 157 -6.58 2.51 12.40
CA ILE A 157 -6.49 2.93 11.00
C ILE A 157 -7.10 1.86 10.09
N ALA A 158 -7.81 2.28 9.05
CA ALA A 158 -8.27 1.35 8.02
C ALA A 158 -7.09 0.89 7.14
N ILE A 159 -7.08 -0.38 6.74
CA ILE A 159 -5.98 -0.96 5.97
C ILE A 159 -6.47 -1.73 4.75
N THR A 160 -5.83 -1.48 3.60
CA THR A 160 -5.84 -2.39 2.46
C THR A 160 -4.51 -3.15 2.48
N ILE A 161 -4.57 -4.43 2.87
CA ILE A 161 -3.38 -5.28 2.82
C ILE A 161 -3.11 -5.68 1.37
N LEU A 162 -1.90 -5.50 0.93
CA LEU A 162 -1.41 -5.79 -0.42
C LEU A 162 -0.28 -6.83 -0.30
N PRO A 163 -0.59 -8.13 -0.14
CA PRO A 163 0.44 -9.16 -0.25
C PRO A 163 1.10 -9.06 -1.61
N VAL A 164 2.43 -9.13 -1.64
CA VAL A 164 3.20 -8.83 -2.85
C VAL A 164 3.67 -10.12 -3.51
N LEU A 165 3.34 -10.29 -4.77
CA LEU A 165 3.93 -11.33 -5.61
C LEU A 165 5.38 -10.95 -5.96
N TYR A 166 6.32 -11.88 -5.72
CA TYR A 166 7.74 -11.75 -6.00
C TYR A 166 8.28 -13.10 -6.48
N CYS A 167 8.53 -13.26 -7.79
CA CYS A 167 8.81 -14.56 -8.40
C CYS A 167 10.26 -14.72 -8.88
N ARG A 168 11.00 -13.62 -9.15
CA ARG A 168 12.31 -13.68 -9.80
C ARG A 168 13.23 -12.53 -9.36
N GLY A 169 14.53 -12.68 -9.57
CA GLY A 169 15.56 -11.72 -9.15
C GLY A 169 15.80 -10.56 -10.12
N GLY A 170 15.31 -10.64 -11.35
CA GLY A 170 15.51 -9.64 -12.39
C GLY A 170 14.74 -9.90 -13.67
N PHE A 171 14.87 -9.00 -14.67
CA PHE A 171 14.14 -9.08 -15.95
C PHE A 171 14.44 -10.33 -16.79
N LYS A 172 15.64 -10.93 -16.62
CA LYS A 172 16.07 -12.13 -17.37
C LYS A 172 15.70 -13.44 -16.67
N ASP A 173 14.68 -13.41 -15.81
CA ASP A 173 14.25 -14.56 -15.01
C ASP A 173 15.36 -15.09 -14.07
N GLU A 174 16.25 -14.19 -13.63
CA GLU A 174 17.28 -14.55 -12.67
C GLU A 174 16.65 -15.11 -11.39
N PRO A 175 17.27 -16.13 -10.76
CA PRO A 175 16.79 -16.65 -9.50
C PRO A 175 16.87 -15.58 -8.41
N VAL A 176 15.97 -15.67 -7.43
CA VAL A 176 16.00 -14.79 -6.26
C VAL A 176 17.29 -15.04 -5.46
N GLN A 177 17.86 -13.98 -4.93
CA GLN A 177 19.03 -14.04 -4.04
C GLN A 177 18.61 -14.45 -2.64
N ASP A 178 19.55 -14.93 -1.82
CA ASP A 178 19.28 -15.35 -0.43
C ASP A 178 18.57 -14.26 0.39
N SER A 179 18.95 -13.00 0.20
CA SER A 179 18.30 -11.85 0.85
C SER A 179 16.84 -11.61 0.43
N GLN A 180 16.38 -12.27 -0.63
CA GLN A 180 15.04 -12.16 -1.19
C GLN A 180 14.15 -13.37 -0.89
N HIS A 181 14.69 -14.45 -0.31
CA HIS A 181 13.94 -15.67 -0.05
C HIS A 181 12.70 -15.44 0.83
N ARG A 182 12.75 -14.48 1.75
CA ARG A 182 11.60 -14.09 2.58
C ARG A 182 10.44 -13.49 1.79
N PHE A 183 10.67 -13.04 0.56
CA PHE A 183 9.69 -12.38 -0.30
C PHE A 183 9.13 -13.32 -1.35
N PHE A 184 9.90 -14.35 -1.69
CA PHE A 184 9.65 -15.21 -2.84
C PHE A 184 8.40 -16.06 -2.66
N ASN A 185 7.49 -15.94 -3.61
CA ASN A 185 6.38 -16.85 -3.82
C ASN A 185 6.27 -17.19 -5.32
N ASN A 186 6.09 -18.47 -5.63
CA ASN A 186 5.55 -18.82 -6.92
C ASN A 186 4.04 -18.47 -6.96
N PRO A 187 3.42 -18.38 -8.15
CA PRO A 187 2.02 -18.01 -8.27
C PRO A 187 1.06 -18.88 -7.45
N GLU A 188 1.29 -20.18 -7.37
CA GLU A 188 0.44 -21.11 -6.61
C GLU A 188 0.46 -20.82 -5.10
N ARG A 189 1.64 -20.69 -4.51
CA ARG A 189 1.78 -20.34 -3.09
C ARG A 189 1.22 -18.94 -2.80
N TYR A 190 1.41 -18.02 -3.73
CA TYR A 190 0.87 -16.67 -3.59
C TYR A 190 -0.67 -16.67 -3.60
N LEU A 191 -1.31 -17.46 -4.44
CA LEU A 191 -2.77 -17.62 -4.43
C LEU A 191 -3.26 -18.15 -3.08
N ALA A 192 -2.58 -19.15 -2.51
CA ALA A 192 -2.91 -19.64 -1.16
C ALA A 192 -2.73 -18.58 -0.07
N LEU A 193 -1.69 -17.73 -0.18
CA LEU A 193 -1.50 -16.56 0.68
C LEU A 193 -2.64 -15.55 0.54
N LEU A 194 -3.07 -15.24 -0.70
CA LEU A 194 -4.20 -14.35 -0.95
C LEU A 194 -5.50 -14.88 -0.33
N GLU A 195 -5.77 -16.18 -0.44
CA GLU A 195 -6.95 -16.82 0.14
C GLU A 195 -6.95 -16.70 1.67
N SER A 196 -5.81 -16.93 2.32
CA SER A 196 -5.66 -16.72 3.76
C SER A 196 -5.89 -15.26 4.14
N CYS A 197 -5.29 -14.31 3.43
CA CYS A 197 -5.49 -12.88 3.67
C CYS A 197 -6.93 -12.42 3.40
N HIS A 198 -7.58 -12.95 2.39
CA HIS A 198 -9.00 -12.68 2.12
C HIS A 198 -9.87 -13.09 3.30
N SER A 199 -9.60 -14.27 3.87
CA SER A 199 -10.32 -14.75 5.07
C SER A 199 -10.10 -13.85 6.27
N LEU A 200 -8.90 -13.31 6.48
CA LEU A 200 -8.58 -12.36 7.56
C LEU A 200 -9.24 -10.98 7.39
N CYS A 201 -9.56 -10.60 6.16
CA CYS A 201 -10.26 -9.35 5.87
C CYS A 201 -11.79 -9.50 5.97
N ALA A 202 -12.31 -10.71 5.85
CA ALA A 202 -13.74 -10.98 5.85
C ALA A 202 -14.42 -10.45 7.13
N ASN A 203 -15.60 -9.84 6.95
CA ASN A 203 -16.43 -9.32 8.03
C ASN A 203 -15.81 -8.17 8.87
N ASN A 204 -14.72 -7.57 8.42
CA ASN A 204 -14.15 -6.38 9.05
C ASN A 204 -14.17 -5.20 8.04
N PRO A 205 -15.01 -4.16 8.26
CA PRO A 205 -15.16 -3.05 7.31
C PRO A 205 -13.91 -2.17 7.19
N ASP A 206 -12.98 -2.25 8.14
CA ASP A 206 -11.74 -1.49 8.16
C ASP A 206 -10.56 -2.26 7.53
N ARG A 207 -10.80 -3.49 7.06
CA ARG A 207 -9.81 -4.33 6.38
C ARG A 207 -10.25 -4.62 4.95
N SER A 208 -9.36 -4.45 4.01
CA SER A 208 -9.56 -4.79 2.59
C SER A 208 -8.36 -5.54 2.06
N LEU A 209 -8.58 -6.35 1.04
CA LEU A 209 -7.51 -7.04 0.31
C LEU A 209 -7.33 -6.39 -1.06
N GLY A 210 -6.06 -6.29 -1.52
CA GLY A 210 -5.72 -5.99 -2.89
C GLY A 210 -4.63 -6.91 -3.41
N PHE A 211 -4.26 -6.76 -4.66
CA PHE A 211 -3.16 -7.45 -5.30
C PHE A 211 -1.96 -6.51 -5.43
N ALA A 212 -0.74 -7.03 -5.26
CA ALA A 212 0.45 -6.30 -5.65
C ALA A 212 1.47 -7.19 -6.34
N ALA A 213 2.03 -6.71 -7.45
CA ALA A 213 3.28 -7.21 -8.01
C ALA A 213 4.42 -6.30 -7.55
N HIS A 214 5.54 -6.87 -7.08
CA HIS A 214 6.63 -6.02 -6.59
C HIS A 214 7.08 -5.01 -7.65
N SER A 215 7.38 -5.48 -8.83
CA SER A 215 7.81 -4.69 -10.00
C SER A 215 7.89 -5.60 -11.22
N LEU A 216 8.05 -5.03 -12.40
CA LEU A 216 8.30 -5.80 -13.64
C LEU A 216 9.62 -6.58 -13.61
N ARG A 217 10.56 -6.19 -12.75
CA ARG A 217 11.80 -6.96 -12.50
C ARG A 217 11.54 -8.26 -11.74
N ALA A 218 10.60 -8.23 -10.80
CA ALA A 218 10.33 -9.33 -9.88
C ALA A 218 9.18 -10.25 -10.33
N VAL A 219 8.33 -9.77 -11.23
CA VAL A 219 7.17 -10.52 -11.76
C VAL A 219 7.06 -10.27 -13.26
N SER A 220 6.95 -11.32 -14.07
CA SER A 220 6.66 -11.16 -15.48
C SER A 220 5.19 -10.75 -15.69
N PRO A 221 4.86 -9.97 -16.75
CA PRO A 221 3.48 -9.63 -17.05
C PRO A 221 2.56 -10.84 -17.19
N SER A 222 3.04 -11.92 -17.81
CA SER A 222 2.28 -13.16 -17.94
C SER A 222 1.96 -13.83 -16.60
N ALA A 223 2.94 -13.91 -15.69
CA ALA A 223 2.72 -14.43 -14.34
C ALA A 223 1.76 -13.55 -13.54
N MET A 224 1.86 -12.22 -13.68
CA MET A 224 0.96 -11.28 -13.04
C MET A 224 -0.48 -11.43 -13.54
N SER A 225 -0.70 -11.40 -14.86
CA SER A 225 -2.03 -11.53 -15.46
C SER A 225 -2.69 -12.86 -15.13
N SER A 226 -1.95 -13.97 -15.25
CA SER A 226 -2.49 -15.31 -14.91
C SER A 226 -2.82 -15.45 -13.42
N THR A 227 -2.05 -14.80 -12.53
CA THR A 227 -2.31 -14.83 -11.09
C THR A 227 -3.53 -13.98 -10.73
N ILE A 228 -3.70 -12.81 -11.33
CA ILE A 228 -4.89 -11.96 -11.15
C ILE A 228 -6.15 -12.68 -11.63
N GLU A 229 -6.07 -13.34 -12.79
CA GLU A 229 -7.18 -14.12 -13.34
C GLU A 229 -7.53 -15.31 -12.43
N ALA A 230 -6.54 -16.06 -11.97
CA ALA A 230 -6.74 -17.18 -11.05
C ALA A 230 -7.30 -16.78 -9.68
N ALA A 231 -6.94 -15.60 -9.17
CA ALA A 231 -7.49 -15.04 -7.94
C ALA A 231 -8.98 -14.69 -8.06
N GLY A 232 -9.45 -14.39 -9.29
CA GLY A 232 -10.86 -14.23 -9.65
C GLY A 232 -11.68 -13.41 -8.66
N PRO A 233 -12.74 -14.01 -8.05
CA PRO A 233 -13.65 -13.30 -7.17
C PRO A 233 -13.01 -12.68 -5.91
N MET A 234 -11.88 -13.21 -5.44
CA MET A 234 -11.17 -12.64 -4.28
C MET A 234 -10.69 -11.21 -4.54
N LEU A 235 -10.43 -10.87 -5.81
CA LEU A 235 -9.93 -9.57 -6.24
C LEU A 235 -10.95 -8.77 -7.05
N GLU A 236 -12.23 -9.12 -7.00
CA GLU A 236 -13.27 -8.36 -7.68
C GLU A 236 -13.33 -6.93 -7.13
N GLY A 237 -13.10 -5.93 -8.00
CA GLY A 237 -13.03 -4.52 -7.60
C GLY A 237 -11.83 -4.13 -6.73
N ALA A 238 -10.96 -5.06 -6.35
CA ALA A 238 -9.80 -4.80 -5.52
C ALA A 238 -8.72 -4.00 -6.25
N PRO A 239 -7.93 -3.14 -5.56
CA PRO A 239 -6.84 -2.41 -6.17
C PRO A 239 -5.67 -3.32 -6.54
N ILE A 240 -4.93 -2.92 -7.57
CA ILE A 240 -3.74 -3.60 -8.09
C ILE A 240 -2.57 -2.62 -8.02
N HIS A 241 -1.53 -2.94 -7.26
CA HIS A 241 -0.38 -2.07 -7.08
C HIS A 241 0.89 -2.66 -7.68
N ILE A 242 1.77 -1.79 -8.20
CA ILE A 242 3.08 -2.16 -8.72
C ILE A 242 4.05 -0.98 -8.62
N HIS A 243 5.31 -1.24 -8.21
CA HIS A 243 6.38 -0.27 -8.40
C HIS A 243 6.81 -0.26 -9.87
N VAL A 244 6.88 0.90 -10.48
CA VAL A 244 7.25 1.03 -11.89
C VAL A 244 7.99 2.33 -12.16
N ALA A 245 9.03 2.25 -12.98
CA ALA A 245 9.84 3.40 -13.42
C ALA A 245 10.37 4.26 -12.26
N GLU A 246 10.71 3.63 -11.13
CA GLU A 246 11.23 4.30 -9.94
C GLU A 246 12.63 4.84 -10.15
N GLN A 247 13.51 4.05 -10.81
CA GLN A 247 14.91 4.36 -11.01
C GLN A 247 15.28 4.28 -12.49
N MET A 248 16.15 5.18 -12.96
CA MET A 248 16.64 5.15 -14.37
C MET A 248 17.29 3.83 -14.74
N ARG A 249 17.93 3.13 -13.79
CA ARG A 249 18.47 1.81 -14.06
C ARG A 249 17.38 0.80 -14.44
N GLU A 250 16.25 0.81 -13.75
CA GLU A 250 15.08 -0.03 -14.10
C GLU A 250 14.58 0.28 -15.51
N VAL A 251 14.50 1.58 -15.86
CA VAL A 251 14.08 2.02 -17.20
C VAL A 251 15.04 1.50 -18.27
N ASN A 252 16.34 1.66 -18.06
CA ASN A 252 17.36 1.23 -19.01
C ASN A 252 17.39 -0.30 -19.16
N ASP A 253 17.35 -1.04 -18.06
CA ASP A 253 17.32 -2.51 -18.05
C ASP A 253 16.06 -3.03 -18.78
N CYS A 254 14.91 -2.39 -18.58
CA CYS A 254 13.67 -2.76 -19.26
C CYS A 254 13.74 -2.53 -20.77
N ILE A 255 14.29 -1.38 -21.20
CA ILE A 255 14.50 -1.09 -22.62
C ILE A 255 15.47 -2.09 -23.25
N GLU A 256 16.59 -2.38 -22.59
CA GLU A 256 17.59 -3.33 -23.08
C GLU A 256 17.01 -4.73 -23.28
N ILE A 257 16.18 -5.19 -22.34
CA ILE A 257 15.73 -6.59 -22.32
C ILE A 257 14.40 -6.78 -23.04
N ASN A 258 13.47 -5.84 -22.89
CA ASN A 258 12.12 -5.96 -23.43
C ASN A 258 11.84 -5.04 -24.63
N GLY A 259 12.79 -4.17 -25.00
CA GLY A 259 12.64 -3.25 -26.13
C GLY A 259 11.70 -2.07 -25.89
N ALA A 260 11.20 -1.89 -24.67
CA ALA A 260 10.23 -0.86 -24.30
C ALA A 260 10.50 -0.30 -22.91
N ARG A 261 10.02 0.91 -22.64
CA ARG A 261 10.05 1.53 -21.32
C ARG A 261 9.07 0.82 -20.38
N PRO A 262 9.29 0.83 -19.05
CA PRO A 262 8.53 0.02 -18.10
C PRO A 262 7.02 0.25 -18.14
N VAL A 263 6.57 1.50 -18.16
CA VAL A 263 5.13 1.80 -18.19
C VAL A 263 4.53 1.42 -19.53
N ALA A 264 5.19 1.78 -20.65
CA ALA A 264 4.73 1.39 -21.98
C ALA A 264 4.63 -0.15 -22.13
N TRP A 265 5.64 -0.88 -21.62
CA TRP A 265 5.64 -2.34 -21.65
C TRP A 265 4.53 -2.95 -20.79
N LEU A 266 4.28 -2.38 -19.59
CA LEU A 266 3.18 -2.81 -18.74
C LEU A 266 1.82 -2.67 -19.45
N TYR A 267 1.60 -1.53 -20.12
CA TYR A 267 0.34 -1.27 -20.87
C TYR A 267 0.18 -2.15 -22.12
N ASP A 268 1.27 -2.55 -22.74
CA ASP A 268 1.24 -3.49 -23.88
C ASP A 268 0.87 -4.91 -23.45
N GLN A 269 1.23 -5.29 -22.23
CA GLN A 269 1.09 -6.66 -21.73
C GLN A 269 -0.10 -6.87 -20.79
N CYS A 270 -0.65 -5.82 -20.20
CA CYS A 270 -1.69 -5.90 -19.18
C CYS A 270 -2.81 -4.89 -19.46
N ASP A 271 -4.04 -5.26 -19.08
CA ASP A 271 -5.20 -4.34 -19.09
C ASP A 271 -5.12 -3.40 -17.88
N VAL A 272 -4.33 -2.32 -18.01
CA VAL A 272 -4.16 -1.31 -16.98
C VAL A 272 -5.33 -0.33 -17.01
N ASN A 273 -6.07 -0.25 -15.90
CA ASN A 273 -7.29 0.54 -15.76
C ASN A 273 -7.34 1.27 -14.41
N ASP A 274 -8.48 1.84 -14.03
CA ASP A 274 -8.69 2.63 -12.82
C ASP A 274 -8.55 1.86 -11.49
N ARG A 275 -8.39 0.54 -11.52
CA ARG A 275 -8.02 -0.27 -10.36
C ARG A 275 -6.52 -0.25 -10.05
N TRP A 276 -5.69 0.18 -11.00
CA TRP A 276 -4.25 0.14 -10.86
C TRP A 276 -3.70 1.37 -10.14
N CYS A 277 -2.75 1.12 -9.24
CA CYS A 277 -1.87 2.11 -8.65
C CYS A 277 -0.43 1.85 -9.08
N LEU A 278 0.09 2.70 -9.94
CA LEU A 278 1.47 2.68 -10.40
C LEU A 278 2.30 3.50 -9.41
N VAL A 279 3.01 2.81 -8.53
CA VAL A 279 3.79 3.45 -7.48
C VAL A 279 5.06 4.04 -8.09
N HIS A 280 5.38 5.25 -7.69
CA HIS A 280 6.41 6.13 -8.20
C HIS A 280 6.09 6.68 -9.59
N ALA A 281 6.23 5.89 -10.65
CA ALA A 281 6.16 6.35 -12.04
C ALA A 281 6.97 7.65 -12.27
N THR A 282 8.16 7.72 -11.63
CA THR A 282 9.01 8.93 -11.57
C THR A 282 9.60 9.25 -12.94
N HIS A 283 10.11 8.22 -13.61
CA HIS A 283 10.82 8.36 -14.87
C HIS A 283 9.96 7.97 -16.07
N VAL A 284 8.86 8.70 -16.28
CA VAL A 284 7.92 8.51 -17.39
C VAL A 284 8.15 9.56 -18.49
N ASP A 285 7.97 9.16 -19.74
CA ASP A 285 8.00 10.07 -20.88
C ASP A 285 6.60 10.59 -21.26
N PRO A 286 6.46 11.55 -22.20
CA PRO A 286 5.16 12.09 -22.60
C PRO A 286 4.17 11.05 -23.17
N GLN A 287 4.67 9.96 -23.77
CA GLN A 287 3.82 8.89 -24.29
C GLN A 287 3.25 8.07 -23.13
N GLU A 288 4.10 7.70 -22.18
CA GLU A 288 3.70 7.00 -20.95
C GLU A 288 2.73 7.85 -20.10
N GLN A 289 2.93 9.17 -20.00
CA GLN A 289 1.99 10.08 -19.34
C GLN A 289 0.61 10.08 -20.01
N THR A 290 0.57 9.98 -21.35
CA THR A 290 -0.69 9.87 -22.09
C THR A 290 -1.43 8.55 -21.78
N LEU A 291 -0.70 7.43 -21.71
CA LEU A 291 -1.28 6.14 -21.32
C LEU A 291 -1.88 6.18 -19.91
N LEU A 292 -1.13 6.73 -18.94
CA LEU A 292 -1.59 6.93 -17.56
C LEU A 292 -2.88 7.75 -17.49
N ALA A 293 -2.94 8.86 -18.22
CA ALA A 293 -4.12 9.73 -18.23
C ALA A 293 -5.34 9.05 -18.86
N GLN A 294 -5.16 8.27 -19.93
CA GLN A 294 -6.26 7.60 -20.64
C GLN A 294 -6.84 6.42 -19.86
N SER A 295 -6.01 5.64 -19.17
CA SER A 295 -6.44 4.49 -18.38
C SER A 295 -7.13 4.86 -17.07
N ARG A 296 -6.94 6.10 -16.61
CA ARG A 296 -7.34 6.57 -15.27
C ARG A 296 -6.65 5.82 -14.11
N ALA A 297 -5.55 5.12 -14.39
CA ALA A 297 -4.73 4.53 -13.36
C ALA A 297 -4.21 5.60 -12.40
N ILE A 298 -4.10 5.24 -11.14
CA ILE A 298 -3.61 6.13 -10.09
C ILE A 298 -2.07 6.09 -10.08
N VAL A 299 -1.43 7.25 -9.96
CA VAL A 299 0.01 7.32 -9.68
C VAL A 299 0.21 7.52 -8.18
N GLY A 300 0.84 6.55 -7.54
CA GLY A 300 1.15 6.59 -6.11
C GLY A 300 2.46 7.34 -5.87
N LEU A 301 2.40 8.61 -5.49
CA LEU A 301 3.58 9.44 -5.28
C LEU A 301 4.20 9.23 -3.90
N SER A 302 5.53 9.17 -3.86
CA SER A 302 6.36 9.17 -2.65
C SER A 302 7.35 10.33 -2.70
N PRO A 303 6.91 11.59 -2.50
CA PRO A 303 7.67 12.79 -2.86
C PRO A 303 9.07 12.87 -2.23
N THR A 304 9.24 12.35 -1.02
CA THR A 304 10.56 12.33 -0.35
C THR A 304 11.51 11.28 -0.93
N THR A 305 10.99 10.20 -1.51
CA THR A 305 11.78 9.18 -2.20
C THR A 305 12.16 9.65 -3.60
N GLU A 306 11.23 10.26 -4.31
CA GLU A 306 11.36 10.68 -5.69
C GLU A 306 12.20 11.97 -5.86
N ALA A 307 12.36 12.77 -4.79
CA ALA A 307 13.13 14.01 -4.78
C ALA A 307 14.65 13.81 -4.55
N LYS A 308 15.17 12.58 -4.60
CA LYS A 308 16.59 12.27 -4.37
C LYS A 308 17.40 12.30 -5.66
#